data_c201b61d8dc56f021fc3351bb6e0d59c
#
_entry.id   c201b61d8dc56f021fc3351bb6e0d59c
#
_cell.length_a   1.000
_cell.length_b   1.000
_cell.length_c   1.000
_cell.angle_alpha   90.00
_cell.angle_beta   90.00
_cell.angle_gamma   90.00
#
_symmetry.space_group_name_H-M   'P 1'
#
loop_
_entity.id
_entity.type
_entity.pdbx_description
1 polymer ?
#
loop_
_entity_poly.entity_id
_entity_poly.type
_entity_poly.pdbx_seq_one_letter_code
_entity_poly.pdbx_strand_id
1 'polypeptide(L)'
;MKNLIAFLVYVIDTRKLKSLVLVSQLFILALLIGCRAQQGFDQARHDEQTAELVAAHEAEIQQLTAKAEAGIYATQYLSSAYEGDAWKVAQWLGCLDARYNLTDEAKALACWVVFNRVESSEYPDNVDEVLWQKGQFCEYSDDEAPTEGNMVIATNQVSRWKNGDIRPCPSTAVFITVSNEGVELRDSFEDTRSTGYWRA
;
A
#
# COMPACT_ATOMS: atom_id res chain seq x y z
N MET A 1 20.55 84.64 47.46
CA MET A 1 19.87 83.49 48.02
C MET A 1 18.94 82.76 47.02
N LYS A 2 18.10 83.45 46.27
CA LYS A 2 17.15 82.77 45.30
C LYS A 2 17.87 81.89 44.26
N ASN A 3 19.03 82.32 43.73
CA ASN A 3 19.76 81.60 42.73
C ASN A 3 20.44 80.30 43.26
N LEU A 4 20.83 80.28 44.54
CA LEU A 4 21.44 79.12 45.18
C LEU A 4 20.37 78.04 45.45
N ILE A 5 19.14 78.44 45.84
CA ILE A 5 18.03 77.52 46.04
C ILE A 5 17.61 76.90 44.70
N ALA A 6 17.48 77.68 43.63
CA ALA A 6 17.18 77.19 42.30
C ALA A 6 18.26 76.20 41.77
N PHE A 7 19.54 76.47 42.02
CA PHE A 7 20.63 75.57 41.66
C PHE A 7 20.61 74.28 42.50
N LEU A 8 20.31 74.35 43.80
CA LEU A 8 20.18 73.18 44.66
C LEU A 8 18.98 72.32 44.26
N VAL A 9 17.86 72.90 43.94
CA VAL A 9 16.68 72.17 43.44
C VAL A 9 17.01 71.53 42.06
N TYR A 10 17.66 72.23 41.19
CA TYR A 10 18.08 71.72 39.89
C TYR A 10 19.09 70.53 40.02
N VAL A 11 20.07 70.61 40.91
CA VAL A 11 21.07 69.59 41.15
C VAL A 11 20.42 68.35 41.81
N ILE A 12 19.52 68.55 42.75
CA ILE A 12 18.80 67.42 43.37
C ILE A 12 17.89 66.71 42.35
N ASP A 13 17.22 67.47 41.52
CA ASP A 13 16.31 66.95 40.51
C ASP A 13 17.05 66.19 39.38
N THR A 14 18.18 66.78 38.96
CA THR A 14 19.03 66.10 37.93
C THR A 14 19.70 64.83 38.43
N ARG A 15 20.08 64.74 39.72
CA ARG A 15 20.61 63.50 40.30
C ARG A 15 19.55 62.41 40.38
N LYS A 16 18.32 62.77 40.84
CA LYS A 16 17.19 61.84 40.87
C LYS A 16 16.81 61.40 39.48
N LEU A 17 16.79 62.32 38.50
CA LEU A 17 16.48 61.99 37.11
C LEU A 17 17.52 61.06 36.51
N LYS A 18 18.82 61.29 36.73
CA LYS A 18 19.91 60.39 36.28
C LYS A 18 19.79 58.99 36.90
N SER A 19 19.45 58.91 38.20
CA SER A 19 19.24 57.62 38.86
C SER A 19 18.04 56.90 38.29
N LEU A 20 16.94 57.59 38.01
CA LEU A 20 15.73 56.99 37.42
C LEU A 20 16.02 56.48 35.99
N VAL A 21 16.76 57.23 35.20
CA VAL A 21 17.17 56.82 33.85
C VAL A 21 18.06 55.58 33.89
N LEU A 22 18.99 55.51 34.82
CA LEU A 22 19.91 54.38 34.98
C LEU A 22 19.16 53.12 35.40
N VAL A 23 18.19 53.24 36.35
CA VAL A 23 17.35 52.14 36.77
C VAL A 23 16.46 51.65 35.61
N SER A 24 15.87 52.54 34.83
CA SER A 24 15.07 52.16 33.65
C SER A 24 15.89 51.47 32.59
N GLN A 25 17.13 51.91 32.32
CA GLN A 25 18.05 51.26 31.38
C GLN A 25 18.44 49.85 31.85
N LEU A 26 18.73 49.64 33.13
CA LEU A 26 19.01 48.32 33.69
C LEU A 26 17.79 47.40 33.60
N PHE A 27 16.57 47.93 33.84
CA PHE A 27 15.36 47.15 33.69
C PHE A 27 15.07 46.72 32.26
N ILE A 28 15.25 47.62 31.29
CA ILE A 28 15.15 47.30 29.84
C ILE A 28 16.17 46.26 29.46
N LEU A 29 17.43 46.39 29.91
CA LEU A 29 18.47 45.42 29.64
C LEU A 29 18.13 44.01 30.20
N ALA A 30 17.62 43.95 31.43
CA ALA A 30 17.18 42.73 32.07
C ALA A 30 16.02 42.07 31.30
N LEU A 31 15.05 42.85 30.82
CA LEU A 31 13.96 42.37 29.95
C LEU A 31 14.48 41.81 28.61
N LEU A 32 15.43 42.50 27.99
CA LEU A 32 16.01 42.04 26.72
C LEU A 32 16.80 40.75 26.89
N ILE A 33 17.52 40.58 28.00
CA ILE A 33 18.23 39.34 28.31
C ILE A 33 17.23 38.21 28.56
N GLY A 34 16.16 38.47 29.30
CA GLY A 34 15.08 37.52 29.59
C GLY A 34 14.38 37.05 28.30
N CYS A 35 14.03 37.99 27.42
CA CYS A 35 13.43 37.64 26.11
C CYS A 35 14.35 36.78 25.22
N ARG A 36 15.65 37.06 25.17
CA ARG A 36 16.61 36.26 24.43
C ARG A 36 16.78 34.86 25.01
N ALA A 37 16.81 34.74 26.33
CA ALA A 37 16.87 33.42 26.98
C ALA A 37 15.60 32.61 26.68
N GLN A 38 14.41 33.23 26.72
CA GLN A 38 13.16 32.57 26.38
C GLN A 38 13.13 32.09 24.95
N GLN A 39 13.55 32.93 23.98
CA GLN A 39 13.64 32.53 22.57
C GLN A 39 14.60 31.37 22.35
N GLY A 40 15.72 31.33 23.06
CA GLY A 40 16.65 30.20 23.00
C GLY A 40 16.06 28.89 23.53
N PHE A 41 15.28 28.97 24.61
CA PHE A 41 14.58 27.79 25.14
C PHE A 41 13.47 27.29 24.22
N ASP A 42 12.68 28.20 23.64
CA ASP A 42 11.61 27.86 22.72
C ASP A 42 12.18 27.23 21.43
N GLN A 43 13.30 27.77 20.92
CA GLN A 43 14.00 27.21 19.76
C GLN A 43 14.55 25.81 20.07
N ALA A 44 15.22 25.60 21.19
CA ALA A 44 15.76 24.30 21.57
C ALA A 44 14.66 23.23 21.72
N ARG A 45 13.51 23.61 22.30
CA ARG A 45 12.34 22.70 22.41
C ARG A 45 11.76 22.37 21.03
N HIS A 46 11.69 23.34 20.14
CA HIS A 46 11.22 23.12 18.78
C HIS A 46 12.17 22.21 17.99
N ASP A 47 13.48 22.39 18.16
CA ASP A 47 14.50 21.55 17.50
C ASP A 47 14.45 20.12 18.04
N GLU A 48 14.22 19.93 19.34
CA GLU A 48 14.04 18.61 19.96
C GLU A 48 12.76 17.91 19.43
N GLN A 49 11.63 18.60 19.38
CA GLN A 49 10.38 18.06 18.83
C GLN A 49 10.49 17.68 17.35
N THR A 50 11.18 18.50 16.56
CA THR A 50 11.42 18.19 15.15
C THR A 50 12.34 16.98 14.98
N ALA A 51 13.36 16.83 15.82
CA ALA A 51 14.25 15.67 15.81
C ALA A 51 13.50 14.39 16.18
N GLU A 52 12.62 14.43 17.19
CA GLU A 52 11.77 13.27 17.55
C GLU A 52 10.82 12.88 16.41
N LEU A 53 10.18 13.85 15.76
CA LEU A 53 9.29 13.60 14.62
C LEU A 53 10.03 12.99 13.42
N VAL A 54 11.22 13.49 13.12
CA VAL A 54 12.05 12.94 12.04
C VAL A 54 12.47 11.51 12.36
N ALA A 55 12.93 11.24 13.60
CA ALA A 55 13.32 9.90 14.01
C ALA A 55 12.15 8.90 13.98
N ALA A 56 10.95 9.32 14.39
CA ALA A 56 9.75 8.51 14.31
C ALA A 56 9.37 8.17 12.85
N HIS A 57 9.48 9.15 11.97
CA HIS A 57 9.18 8.98 10.54
C HIS A 57 10.21 8.07 9.85
N GLU A 58 11.48 8.21 10.18
CA GLU A 58 12.53 7.32 9.67
C GLU A 58 12.32 5.86 10.12
N ALA A 59 11.91 5.65 11.37
CA ALA A 59 11.59 4.32 11.88
C ALA A 59 10.38 3.70 11.15
N GLU A 60 9.35 4.49 10.88
CA GLU A 60 8.18 4.06 10.10
C GLU A 60 8.55 3.69 8.66
N ILE A 61 9.36 4.52 8.00
CA ILE A 61 9.87 4.23 6.65
C ILE A 61 10.69 2.93 6.64
N GLN A 62 11.56 2.72 7.61
CA GLN A 62 12.34 1.48 7.72
C GLN A 62 11.43 0.26 7.90
N GLN A 63 10.39 0.38 8.72
CA GLN A 63 9.44 -0.71 8.93
C GLN A 63 8.63 -1.03 7.66
N LEU A 64 8.18 -0.01 6.92
CA LEU A 64 7.48 -0.19 5.66
C LEU A 64 8.38 -0.79 4.59
N THR A 65 9.63 -0.35 4.52
CA THR A 65 10.63 -0.89 3.60
C THR A 65 10.91 -2.37 3.89
N ALA A 66 11.12 -2.72 5.17
CA ALA A 66 11.32 -4.11 5.57
C ALA A 66 10.09 -5.00 5.26
N LYS A 67 8.88 -4.47 5.45
CA LYS A 67 7.63 -5.16 5.05
C LYS A 67 7.54 -5.36 3.53
N ALA A 68 7.88 -4.34 2.76
CA ALA A 68 7.88 -4.42 1.30
C ALA A 68 8.92 -5.43 0.79
N GLU A 69 10.13 -5.41 1.35
CA GLU A 69 11.17 -6.38 1.02
C GLU A 69 10.75 -7.81 1.37
N ALA A 70 10.19 -8.04 2.56
CA ALA A 70 9.66 -9.35 2.96
C ALA A 70 8.53 -9.82 2.03
N GLY A 71 7.66 -8.91 1.58
CA GLY A 71 6.64 -9.19 0.57
C GLY A 71 7.23 -9.58 -0.77
N ILE A 72 8.26 -8.87 -1.23
CA ILE A 72 8.98 -9.18 -2.47
C ILE A 72 9.66 -10.56 -2.38
N TYR A 73 10.36 -10.85 -1.27
CA TYR A 73 10.99 -12.16 -1.05
C TYR A 73 9.96 -13.29 -0.99
N ALA A 74 8.83 -13.10 -0.31
CA ALA A 74 7.76 -14.08 -0.26
C ALA A 74 7.17 -14.32 -1.65
N THR A 75 6.94 -13.27 -2.44
CA THR A 75 6.45 -13.36 -3.81
C THR A 75 7.46 -14.07 -4.72
N GLN A 76 8.75 -13.75 -4.63
CA GLN A 76 9.80 -14.41 -5.39
C GLN A 76 9.96 -15.89 -5.00
N TYR A 77 9.88 -16.22 -3.71
CA TYR A 77 9.96 -17.60 -3.25
C TYR A 77 8.76 -18.44 -3.72
N LEU A 78 7.55 -17.87 -3.62
CA LEU A 78 6.34 -18.51 -4.14
C LEU A 78 6.36 -18.62 -5.66
N SER A 79 6.87 -17.62 -6.38
CA SER A 79 6.99 -17.65 -7.82
C SER A 79 7.96 -18.76 -8.27
N SER A 80 9.09 -18.95 -7.59
CA SER A 80 10.03 -20.02 -7.94
C SER A 80 9.48 -21.43 -7.72
N ALA A 81 8.54 -21.61 -6.78
CA ALA A 81 7.89 -22.90 -6.52
C ALA A 81 6.74 -23.20 -7.50
N TYR A 82 6.06 -22.15 -8.01
CA TYR A 82 4.87 -22.27 -8.86
C TYR A 82 4.97 -21.47 -10.17
N GLU A 83 6.16 -21.03 -10.52
CA GLU A 83 6.43 -20.06 -11.59
C GLU A 83 5.79 -20.45 -12.93
N GLY A 84 5.87 -21.72 -13.31
CA GLY A 84 5.29 -22.22 -14.55
C GLY A 84 3.77 -22.08 -14.57
N ASP A 85 3.08 -22.62 -13.57
CA ASP A 85 1.61 -22.63 -13.50
C ASP A 85 1.05 -21.20 -13.33
N ALA A 86 1.63 -20.41 -12.42
CA ALA A 86 1.18 -19.06 -12.17
C ALA A 86 1.39 -18.14 -13.37
N TRP A 87 2.53 -18.29 -14.07
CA TRP A 87 2.81 -17.54 -15.29
C TRP A 87 1.77 -17.83 -16.38
N LYS A 88 1.50 -19.10 -16.65
CA LYS A 88 0.54 -19.55 -17.67
C LYS A 88 -0.88 -19.06 -17.35
N VAL A 89 -1.33 -19.20 -16.12
CA VAL A 89 -2.63 -18.69 -15.68
C VAL A 89 -2.69 -17.16 -15.81
N ALA A 90 -1.64 -16.44 -15.44
CA ALA A 90 -1.59 -14.98 -15.56
C ALA A 90 -1.61 -14.49 -17.02
N GLN A 91 -0.94 -15.20 -17.94
CA GLN A 91 -1.04 -14.94 -19.38
C GLN A 91 -2.48 -15.10 -19.86
N TRP A 92 -3.16 -16.18 -19.48
CA TRP A 92 -4.55 -16.39 -19.83
C TRP A 92 -5.46 -15.29 -19.26
N LEU A 93 -5.27 -14.86 -18.01
CA LEU A 93 -6.00 -13.71 -17.45
C LEU A 93 -5.77 -12.43 -18.26
N GLY A 94 -4.57 -12.24 -18.81
CA GLY A 94 -4.26 -11.13 -19.73
C GLY A 94 -5.08 -11.20 -21.02
N CYS A 95 -5.23 -12.39 -21.59
CA CYS A 95 -6.09 -12.59 -22.75
C CYS A 95 -7.58 -12.29 -22.45
N LEU A 96 -8.05 -12.60 -21.25
CA LEU A 96 -9.40 -12.23 -20.81
C LEU A 96 -9.55 -10.72 -20.64
N ASP A 97 -8.56 -10.04 -20.05
CA ASP A 97 -8.59 -8.58 -19.88
C ASP A 97 -8.59 -7.81 -21.20
N ALA A 98 -7.96 -8.36 -22.24
CA ALA A 98 -7.96 -7.75 -23.56
C ALA A 98 -9.37 -7.67 -24.18
N ARG A 99 -10.31 -8.49 -23.71
CA ARG A 99 -11.68 -8.60 -24.21
C ARG A 99 -12.75 -8.15 -23.25
N TYR A 100 -12.57 -8.43 -21.97
CA TYR A 100 -13.58 -8.28 -20.94
C TYR A 100 -13.02 -7.43 -19.81
N ASN A 101 -13.83 -6.54 -19.28
CA ASN A 101 -13.45 -5.73 -18.11
C ASN A 101 -13.81 -6.50 -16.82
N LEU A 102 -13.03 -7.53 -16.48
CA LEU A 102 -13.28 -8.37 -15.33
C LEU A 102 -12.78 -7.75 -14.03
N THR A 103 -13.52 -7.97 -12.93
CA THR A 103 -13.02 -7.66 -11.59
C THR A 103 -11.96 -8.69 -11.16
N ASP A 104 -11.17 -8.35 -10.15
CA ASP A 104 -10.15 -9.25 -9.62
C ASP A 104 -10.77 -10.52 -9.00
N GLU A 105 -11.98 -10.40 -8.42
CA GLU A 105 -12.76 -11.52 -7.90
C GLU A 105 -13.20 -12.47 -9.02
N ALA A 106 -13.66 -11.92 -10.15
CA ALA A 106 -14.05 -12.72 -11.30
C ALA A 106 -12.86 -13.47 -11.90
N LYS A 107 -11.70 -12.81 -12.02
CA LYS A 107 -10.44 -13.43 -12.45
C LYS A 107 -10.00 -14.54 -11.49
N ALA A 108 -10.05 -14.27 -10.18
CA ALA A 108 -9.70 -15.26 -9.16
C ALA A 108 -10.60 -16.49 -9.26
N LEU A 109 -11.91 -16.31 -9.47
CA LEU A 109 -12.85 -17.41 -9.67
C LEU A 109 -12.56 -18.18 -10.96
N ALA A 110 -12.24 -17.50 -12.06
CA ALA A 110 -11.89 -18.12 -13.35
C ALA A 110 -10.71 -19.10 -13.24
N CYS A 111 -9.69 -18.78 -12.43
CA CYS A 111 -8.54 -19.66 -12.23
C CYS A 111 -8.94 -21.07 -11.76
N TRP A 112 -9.99 -21.17 -10.96
CA TRP A 112 -10.41 -22.46 -10.39
C TRP A 112 -11.00 -23.43 -11.41
N VAL A 113 -11.49 -22.97 -12.55
CA VAL A 113 -11.89 -23.86 -13.65
C VAL A 113 -10.68 -24.58 -14.22
N VAL A 114 -9.55 -23.89 -14.35
CA VAL A 114 -8.29 -24.50 -14.80
C VAL A 114 -7.83 -25.58 -13.81
N PHE A 115 -7.82 -25.26 -12.52
CA PHE A 115 -7.37 -26.19 -11.47
C PHE A 115 -8.31 -27.39 -11.31
N ASN A 116 -9.62 -27.17 -11.39
CA ASN A 116 -10.60 -28.24 -11.35
C ASN A 116 -10.41 -29.23 -12.51
N ARG A 117 -10.06 -28.73 -13.71
CA ARG A 117 -9.74 -29.60 -14.84
C ARG A 117 -8.46 -30.39 -14.62
N VAL A 118 -7.40 -29.75 -14.14
CA VAL A 118 -6.13 -30.44 -13.84
C VAL A 118 -6.32 -31.58 -12.83
N GLU A 119 -7.26 -31.44 -11.90
CA GLU A 119 -7.57 -32.49 -10.92
C GLU A 119 -8.57 -33.55 -11.39
N SER A 120 -9.27 -33.28 -12.47
CA SER A 120 -10.25 -34.22 -13.04
C SER A 120 -9.57 -35.20 -13.98
N SER A 121 -9.87 -36.48 -13.84
CA SER A 121 -9.36 -37.52 -14.72
C SER A 121 -9.84 -37.43 -16.18
N GLU A 122 -10.78 -36.52 -16.48
CA GLU A 122 -11.32 -36.32 -17.84
C GLU A 122 -10.52 -35.31 -18.66
N TYR A 123 -9.59 -34.58 -18.04
CA TYR A 123 -8.80 -33.52 -18.65
C TYR A 123 -7.31 -33.76 -18.45
N PRO A 124 -6.44 -32.99 -19.12
CA PRO A 124 -4.99 -33.03 -18.88
C PRO A 124 -4.65 -32.73 -17.41
N ASP A 125 -3.57 -33.33 -16.92
CA ASP A 125 -3.10 -33.26 -15.55
C ASP A 125 -2.16 -32.09 -15.26
N ASN A 126 -2.04 -31.15 -16.20
CA ASN A 126 -1.22 -29.97 -16.05
C ASN A 126 -1.89 -28.71 -16.62
N VAL A 127 -1.52 -27.55 -16.06
CA VAL A 127 -2.11 -26.24 -16.38
C VAL A 127 -1.91 -25.87 -17.85
N ASP A 128 -0.73 -26.12 -18.40
CA ASP A 128 -0.39 -25.75 -19.77
C ASP A 128 -1.29 -26.46 -20.79
N GLU A 129 -1.39 -27.79 -20.71
CA GLU A 129 -2.24 -28.56 -21.61
C GLU A 129 -3.73 -28.26 -21.44
N VAL A 130 -4.19 -27.94 -20.20
CA VAL A 130 -5.57 -27.51 -19.96
C VAL A 130 -5.85 -26.18 -20.67
N LEU A 131 -4.97 -25.20 -20.58
CA LEU A 131 -5.14 -23.90 -21.23
C LEU A 131 -5.13 -23.99 -22.76
N TRP A 132 -4.35 -24.92 -23.32
CA TRP A 132 -4.31 -25.18 -24.76
C TRP A 132 -5.49 -26.02 -25.30
N GLN A 133 -6.44 -26.44 -24.44
CA GLN A 133 -7.60 -27.20 -24.91
C GLN A 133 -8.46 -26.37 -25.86
N LYS A 134 -8.58 -26.86 -27.07
CA LYS A 134 -9.32 -26.18 -28.15
C LYS A 134 -10.78 -25.92 -27.77
N GLY A 135 -11.21 -24.68 -27.90
CA GLY A 135 -12.60 -24.28 -27.74
C GLY A 135 -13.05 -24.03 -26.29
N GLN A 136 -12.14 -24.12 -25.29
CA GLN A 136 -12.46 -23.89 -23.90
C GLN A 136 -11.82 -22.60 -23.35
N PHE A 137 -10.51 -22.48 -23.50
CA PHE A 137 -9.77 -21.29 -23.12
C PHE A 137 -9.40 -20.54 -24.40
N CYS A 138 -10.47 -20.19 -25.16
CA CYS A 138 -10.28 -19.47 -26.41
C CYS A 138 -9.45 -18.22 -26.14
N GLU A 139 -8.44 -18.04 -27.03
CA GLU A 139 -7.54 -16.90 -27.00
C GLU A 139 -6.39 -16.96 -25.98
N TYR A 140 -6.18 -18.08 -25.34
CA TYR A 140 -4.91 -18.26 -24.67
C TYR A 140 -3.77 -18.11 -25.70
N SER A 141 -2.84 -17.21 -25.41
CA SER A 141 -1.61 -17.00 -26.14
C SER A 141 -0.48 -16.85 -25.13
N ASP A 142 0.67 -17.41 -25.43
CA ASP A 142 1.88 -17.28 -24.65
C ASP A 142 2.83 -16.19 -25.19
N ASP A 143 2.38 -15.42 -26.20
CA ASP A 143 3.18 -14.39 -26.86
C ASP A 143 3.41 -13.15 -26.00
N GLU A 144 2.54 -12.87 -25.04
CA GLU A 144 2.61 -11.66 -24.23
C GLU A 144 2.94 -11.97 -22.77
N ALA A 145 3.78 -11.10 -22.18
CA ALA A 145 4.05 -11.18 -20.76
C ALA A 145 2.81 -10.74 -19.96
N PRO A 146 2.46 -11.46 -18.88
CA PRO A 146 1.34 -11.08 -18.04
C PRO A 146 1.58 -9.74 -17.31
N THR A 147 0.51 -9.02 -17.00
CA THR A 147 0.60 -7.82 -16.17
C THR A 147 0.92 -8.19 -14.72
N GLU A 148 1.50 -7.25 -13.96
CA GLU A 148 1.77 -7.45 -12.53
C GLU A 148 0.50 -7.82 -11.74
N GLY A 149 -0.63 -7.16 -12.02
CA GLY A 149 -1.92 -7.46 -11.38
C GLY A 149 -2.35 -8.91 -11.62
N ASN A 150 -2.28 -9.39 -12.86
CA ASN A 150 -2.64 -10.76 -13.21
C ASN A 150 -1.67 -11.79 -12.60
N MET A 151 -0.37 -11.44 -12.49
CA MET A 151 0.60 -12.28 -11.78
C MET A 151 0.27 -12.40 -10.29
N VAL A 152 -0.12 -11.34 -9.62
CA VAL A 152 -0.52 -11.37 -8.21
C VAL A 152 -1.74 -12.26 -8.01
N ILE A 153 -2.78 -12.12 -8.84
CA ILE A 153 -3.99 -12.95 -8.78
C ILE A 153 -3.62 -14.42 -9.02
N ALA A 154 -2.95 -14.73 -10.13
CA ALA A 154 -2.59 -16.09 -10.50
C ALA A 154 -1.71 -16.77 -9.42
N THR A 155 -0.68 -16.10 -8.94
CA THR A 155 0.20 -16.64 -7.89
C THR A 155 -0.57 -16.96 -6.61
N ASN A 156 -1.48 -16.07 -6.20
CA ASN A 156 -2.32 -16.29 -5.03
C ASN A 156 -3.24 -17.50 -5.22
N GLN A 157 -3.91 -17.63 -6.37
CA GLN A 157 -4.83 -18.75 -6.61
C GLN A 157 -4.09 -20.08 -6.79
N VAL A 158 -2.95 -20.10 -7.49
CA VAL A 158 -2.10 -21.30 -7.61
C VAL A 158 -1.60 -21.75 -6.24
N SER A 159 -1.16 -20.81 -5.39
CA SER A 159 -0.72 -21.12 -4.03
C SER A 159 -1.86 -21.74 -3.21
N ARG A 160 -3.05 -21.16 -3.24
CA ARG A 160 -4.25 -21.70 -2.56
C ARG A 160 -4.59 -23.09 -3.04
N TRP A 161 -4.58 -23.31 -4.35
CA TRP A 161 -4.83 -24.61 -4.96
C TRP A 161 -3.81 -25.66 -4.50
N LYS A 162 -2.50 -25.37 -4.62
CA LYS A 162 -1.43 -26.31 -4.21
C LYS A 162 -1.44 -26.60 -2.70
N ASN A 163 -1.87 -25.65 -1.87
CA ASN A 163 -2.00 -25.84 -0.43
C ASN A 163 -3.27 -26.59 -0.02
N GLY A 164 -4.19 -26.88 -0.95
CA GLY A 164 -5.45 -27.54 -0.66
C GLY A 164 -6.45 -26.65 0.09
N ASP A 165 -6.39 -25.34 -0.09
CA ASP A 165 -7.30 -24.39 0.53
C ASP A 165 -8.75 -24.62 0.07
N ILE A 166 -9.70 -24.08 0.86
CA ILE A 166 -11.13 -24.17 0.53
C ILE A 166 -11.38 -23.54 -0.83
N ARG A 167 -11.96 -24.28 -1.74
CA ARG A 167 -12.33 -23.84 -3.09
C ARG A 167 -13.49 -22.87 -3.05
N PRO A 168 -13.48 -21.82 -3.87
CA PRO A 168 -14.60 -20.89 -4.00
C PRO A 168 -15.77 -21.46 -4.80
N CYS A 169 -15.57 -22.59 -5.50
CA CYS A 169 -16.57 -23.27 -6.35
C CYS A 169 -16.43 -24.80 -6.21
N PRO A 170 -17.46 -25.60 -6.61
CA PRO A 170 -17.34 -27.04 -6.64
C PRO A 170 -16.24 -27.55 -7.55
N SER A 171 -15.65 -28.69 -7.22
CA SER A 171 -14.65 -29.36 -8.08
C SER A 171 -15.20 -29.81 -9.44
N THR A 172 -16.52 -29.93 -9.57
CA THR A 172 -17.23 -30.24 -10.82
C THR A 172 -17.37 -29.04 -11.76
N ALA A 173 -17.09 -27.80 -11.29
CA ALA A 173 -17.12 -26.59 -12.11
C ALA A 173 -15.93 -26.55 -13.06
N VAL A 174 -16.08 -27.15 -14.22
CA VAL A 174 -15.01 -27.33 -15.24
C VAL A 174 -15.23 -26.55 -16.53
N PHE A 175 -16.36 -25.83 -16.65
CA PHE A 175 -16.66 -24.94 -17.78
C PHE A 175 -16.79 -23.49 -17.31
N ILE A 176 -16.38 -22.57 -18.16
CA ILE A 176 -16.41 -21.14 -17.93
C ILE A 176 -17.10 -20.42 -19.10
N THR A 177 -17.97 -19.50 -18.76
CA THR A 177 -18.48 -18.48 -19.68
C THR A 177 -18.07 -17.11 -19.17
N VAL A 178 -17.41 -16.32 -20.02
CA VAL A 178 -16.93 -14.98 -19.69
C VAL A 178 -17.71 -13.95 -20.50
N SER A 179 -18.15 -12.90 -19.86
CA SER A 179 -18.83 -11.75 -20.46
C SER A 179 -18.43 -10.47 -19.77
N ASN A 180 -18.85 -9.32 -20.30
CA ASN A 180 -18.65 -8.04 -19.62
C ASN A 180 -19.43 -7.91 -18.29
N GLU A 181 -20.33 -8.83 -18.00
CA GLU A 181 -21.11 -8.88 -16.75
C GLU A 181 -20.39 -9.71 -15.67
N GLY A 182 -19.32 -10.44 -16.04
CA GLY A 182 -18.55 -11.27 -15.14
C GLY A 182 -18.29 -12.67 -15.67
N VAL A 183 -18.02 -13.58 -14.73
CA VAL A 183 -17.67 -14.98 -14.97
C VAL A 183 -18.76 -15.91 -14.43
N GLU A 184 -19.15 -16.88 -15.23
CA GLU A 184 -20.11 -17.90 -14.87
C GLU A 184 -19.47 -19.28 -15.00
N LEU A 185 -19.49 -20.09 -13.93
CA LEU A 185 -18.91 -21.44 -13.91
C LEU A 185 -20.00 -22.49 -14.00
N ARG A 186 -19.72 -23.59 -14.70
CA ARG A 186 -20.69 -24.70 -14.94
C ARG A 186 -20.00 -26.05 -14.84
N ASP A 187 -20.79 -27.07 -14.50
CA ASP A 187 -20.36 -28.49 -14.44
C ASP A 187 -20.42 -29.18 -15.79
N SER A 188 -21.26 -28.70 -16.74
CA SER A 188 -21.32 -29.25 -18.09
C SER A 188 -21.55 -28.17 -19.14
N PHE A 189 -21.13 -28.44 -20.37
CA PHE A 189 -21.31 -27.53 -21.51
C PHE A 189 -22.79 -27.44 -21.96
N GLU A 190 -23.53 -28.52 -21.81
CA GLU A 190 -24.90 -28.65 -22.36
C GLU A 190 -26.00 -28.15 -21.40
N ASP A 191 -25.68 -27.99 -20.13
CA ASP A 191 -26.70 -27.70 -19.13
C ASP A 191 -26.90 -26.19 -18.92
N THR A 192 -27.76 -25.61 -19.75
CA THR A 192 -28.30 -24.26 -19.52
C THR A 192 -29.30 -24.21 -18.32
N ARG A 193 -29.55 -25.31 -17.63
CA ARG A 193 -30.47 -25.46 -16.51
C ARG A 193 -29.81 -25.95 -15.23
N SER A 194 -28.48 -26.13 -15.25
CA SER A 194 -27.80 -26.61 -14.05
C SER A 194 -27.92 -25.61 -12.92
N THR A 195 -28.22 -26.09 -11.75
CA THR A 195 -28.46 -25.34 -10.52
C THR A 195 -27.18 -24.85 -9.87
N GLY A 196 -26.05 -24.86 -10.60
CA GLY A 196 -24.73 -24.60 -10.09
C GLY A 196 -24.02 -23.37 -10.71
N TYR A 197 -24.78 -22.27 -10.89
CA TYR A 197 -24.15 -21.02 -11.38
C TYR A 197 -23.40 -20.30 -10.25
N TRP A 198 -22.11 -20.11 -10.46
CA TRP A 198 -21.26 -19.24 -9.64
C TRP A 198 -20.98 -17.99 -10.45
N ARG A 199 -21.38 -16.83 -9.93
CA ARG A 199 -21.14 -15.52 -10.56
C ARG A 199 -20.26 -14.68 -9.65
N ALA A 200 -19.27 -14.00 -10.25
CA ALA A 200 -18.49 -12.92 -9.64
C ALA A 200 -18.48 -11.71 -10.57
#